data_19686d95d8b1640d2b8cb2da861cb9b8
#
_entry.id   19686d95d8b1640d2b8cb2da861cb9b8
#
_cell.length_a   1.000
_cell.length_b   1.000
_cell.length_c   1.000
_cell.angle_alpha   90.00
_cell.angle_beta   90.00
_cell.angle_gamma   90.00
#
_symmetry.space_group_name_H-M   'P 1'
#
loop_
_entity.id
_entity.type
_entity.pdbx_description
1 polymer ?
#
loop_
_entity_poly.entity_id
_entity_poly.type
_entity_poly.pdbx_seq_one_letter_code
_entity_poly.pdbx_strand_id
1 'polypeptide(L)'
;NYLSGSKLVPVGKYFSKTIEDNSLNKNDMDDVYKFVLEGMHYGKPKSVDNVYYNDPWMSEDGKYGNKKVSRDQVLALYQFAKQTKGTYTFGNGNSYYACDIGVGNCTDYHSYFISLSRTLETPARFHMGFPIPSGDEGKVKGYHCWADYYVDGEGWHPVDISEADKDKSKKDYFFGTVDESRVEMMTGRDFVLDEYNGGKVNLFIYPLLEIGDKSSDSYSKSFSYKNL
;
A
#
# COMPACT_ATOMS: atom_id res chain seq x y z
N ASN A 1 -12.78 -7.51 12.12
CA ASN A 1 -11.68 -8.41 12.45
C ASN A 1 -10.34 -7.89 11.93
N TYR A 2 -9.85 -6.82 12.55
CA TYR A 2 -8.70 -6.05 12.08
C TYR A 2 -7.35 -6.54 12.64
N LEU A 3 -7.31 -7.76 13.22
CA LEU A 3 -6.11 -8.47 13.63
C LEU A 3 -5.78 -9.66 12.72
N SER A 4 -6.74 -10.09 11.90
CA SER A 4 -6.55 -11.26 11.04
C SER A 4 -5.71 -10.95 9.81
N GLY A 5 -4.88 -11.92 9.43
CA GLY A 5 -4.16 -11.88 8.16
C GLY A 5 -5.02 -12.27 6.97
N SER A 6 -4.52 -11.94 5.79
CA SER A 6 -5.06 -12.41 4.51
C SER A 6 -3.92 -12.89 3.60
N LYS A 7 -4.26 -13.35 2.40
CA LYS A 7 -3.27 -13.87 1.44
C LYS A 7 -2.18 -12.84 1.11
N LEU A 8 -2.53 -11.58 0.95
CA LEU A 8 -1.60 -10.51 0.58
C LEU A 8 -1.11 -9.67 1.76
N VAL A 9 -1.83 -9.75 2.89
CA VAL A 9 -1.49 -9.06 4.15
C VAL A 9 -1.39 -10.10 5.26
N PRO A 10 -0.35 -10.95 5.23
CA PRO A 10 -0.17 -11.99 6.22
C PRO A 10 0.21 -11.42 7.58
N VAL A 11 -0.03 -12.21 8.61
CA VAL A 11 0.28 -11.90 10.01
C VAL A 11 1.14 -13.01 10.60
N GLY A 12 2.05 -12.66 11.51
CA GLY A 12 2.81 -13.62 12.29
C GLY A 12 4.17 -13.97 11.68
N LYS A 13 4.52 -15.26 11.65
CA LYS A 13 5.86 -15.79 11.49
C LYS A 13 6.79 -15.08 10.50
N TYR A 14 6.30 -14.66 9.34
CA TYR A 14 7.14 -14.01 8.35
C TYR A 14 7.65 -12.64 8.81
N PHE A 15 6.80 -11.87 9.47
CA PHE A 15 7.13 -10.52 9.95
C PHE A 15 7.67 -10.48 11.37
N SER A 16 7.51 -11.54 12.16
CA SER A 16 8.05 -11.62 13.53
C SER A 16 9.56 -11.37 13.55
N LYS A 17 10.29 -11.99 12.59
CA LYS A 17 11.73 -11.74 12.49
C LYS A 17 12.07 -10.28 12.14
N THR A 18 11.33 -9.66 11.25
CA THR A 18 11.51 -8.24 10.91
C THR A 18 11.28 -7.36 12.14
N ILE A 19 10.27 -7.68 12.93
CA ILE A 19 9.92 -6.97 14.16
C ILE A 19 11.05 -7.12 15.19
N GLU A 20 11.51 -8.34 15.41
CA GLU A 20 12.60 -8.65 16.36
C GLU A 20 13.91 -7.96 15.96
N ASP A 21 14.33 -8.13 14.71
CA ASP A 21 15.59 -7.59 14.18
C ASP A 21 15.64 -6.06 14.24
N ASN A 22 14.49 -5.39 14.26
CA ASN A 22 14.38 -3.92 14.29
C ASN A 22 13.77 -3.39 15.60
N SER A 23 13.57 -4.25 16.60
CA SER A 23 13.06 -3.89 17.93
C SER A 23 11.70 -3.15 17.90
N LEU A 24 10.88 -3.41 16.89
CA LEU A 24 9.56 -2.79 16.76
C LEU A 24 8.62 -3.36 17.83
N ASN A 25 7.78 -2.50 18.39
CA ASN A 25 6.81 -2.92 19.39
C ASN A 25 5.48 -2.15 19.29
N LYS A 26 4.42 -2.73 19.85
CA LYS A 26 3.05 -2.18 19.77
C LYS A 26 2.82 -0.88 20.55
N ASN A 27 3.71 -0.55 21.47
CA ASN A 27 3.59 0.67 22.27
C ASN A 27 4.22 1.88 21.58
N ASP A 28 4.88 1.65 20.45
CA ASP A 28 5.50 2.68 19.64
C ASP A 28 5.19 2.48 18.15
N MET A 29 3.97 2.86 17.77
CA MET A 29 3.52 2.76 16.39
C MET A 29 4.16 3.82 15.48
N ASP A 30 4.74 4.87 16.06
CA ASP A 30 5.54 5.85 15.32
C ASP A 30 6.83 5.20 14.78
N ASP A 31 7.48 4.34 15.58
CA ASP A 31 8.63 3.58 15.11
C ASP A 31 8.25 2.60 13.98
N VAL A 32 7.09 1.95 14.05
CA VAL A 32 6.60 1.09 12.97
C VAL A 32 6.31 1.89 11.69
N TYR A 33 5.71 3.07 11.85
CA TYR A 33 5.47 4.01 10.75
C TYR A 33 6.77 4.46 10.09
N LYS A 34 7.74 4.93 10.89
CA LYS A 34 9.06 5.36 10.42
C LYS A 34 9.85 4.23 9.76
N PHE A 35 9.78 3.02 10.33
CA PHE A 35 10.42 1.85 9.75
C PHE A 35 9.93 1.56 8.32
N VAL A 36 8.63 1.65 8.09
CA VAL A 36 8.06 1.48 6.73
C VAL A 36 8.43 2.67 5.83
N LEU A 37 8.35 3.90 6.35
CA LEU A 37 8.67 5.13 5.62
C LEU A 37 10.13 5.15 5.13
N GLU A 38 11.06 4.70 5.97
CA GLU A 38 12.50 4.67 5.65
C GLU A 38 12.89 3.43 4.84
N GLY A 39 12.14 2.35 5.02
CA GLY A 39 12.39 1.07 4.36
C GLY A 39 11.81 0.94 2.96
N MET A 40 11.01 1.90 2.53
CA MET A 40 10.36 1.87 1.22
C MET A 40 10.61 3.14 0.42
N HIS A 41 10.38 3.03 -0.88
CA HIS A 41 10.45 4.13 -1.84
C HIS A 41 9.21 4.17 -2.69
N TYR A 42 8.61 5.35 -2.82
CA TYR A 42 7.43 5.54 -3.64
C TYR A 42 7.78 5.52 -5.12
N GLY A 43 7.29 4.53 -5.83
CA GLY A 43 7.51 4.41 -7.26
C GLY A 43 7.20 3.02 -7.78
N LYS A 44 7.46 2.84 -9.05
CA LYS A 44 7.29 1.58 -9.76
C LYS A 44 8.65 1.10 -10.27
N PRO A 45 9.04 -0.15 -10.03
CA PRO A 45 10.23 -0.71 -10.64
C PRO A 45 10.14 -0.58 -12.18
N LYS A 46 11.13 0.07 -12.77
CA LYS A 46 11.16 0.31 -14.21
C LYS A 46 11.59 -0.96 -14.96
N SER A 47 11.33 -1.00 -16.27
CA SER A 47 11.78 -2.11 -17.11
C SER A 47 13.31 -2.11 -17.26
N VAL A 48 13.86 -3.21 -17.79
CA VAL A 48 15.30 -3.36 -18.03
C VAL A 48 15.86 -2.26 -18.92
N ASP A 49 15.06 -1.76 -19.88
CA ASP A 49 15.45 -0.71 -20.81
C ASP A 49 15.49 0.69 -20.16
N ASN A 50 14.88 0.85 -19.03
CA ASN A 50 14.92 2.07 -18.23
C ASN A 50 16.04 1.97 -17.21
N VAL A 51 17.04 2.81 -17.37
CA VAL A 51 18.26 2.77 -16.57
C VAL A 51 18.00 3.26 -15.16
N TYR A 52 18.11 2.38 -14.18
CA TYR A 52 18.09 2.73 -12.78
C TYR A 52 19.41 3.30 -12.25
N TYR A 53 20.46 3.35 -13.08
CA TYR A 53 21.82 3.70 -12.65
C TYR A 53 21.93 5.04 -11.96
N ASN A 54 21.05 5.98 -12.29
CA ASN A 54 20.97 7.28 -11.65
C ASN A 54 19.63 7.43 -10.91
N ASP A 55 19.02 6.30 -10.52
CA ASP A 55 17.78 6.33 -9.80
C ASP A 55 18.05 6.77 -8.36
N PRO A 56 17.43 7.86 -7.87
CA PRO A 56 17.65 8.35 -6.52
C PRO A 56 17.21 7.36 -5.44
N TRP A 57 16.52 6.29 -5.82
CA TRP A 57 16.05 5.27 -4.88
C TRP A 57 17.13 4.25 -4.51
N MET A 58 18.15 4.12 -5.33
CA MET A 58 19.26 3.25 -5.01
C MET A 58 20.35 4.06 -4.33
N SER A 59 20.66 3.71 -3.10
CA SER A 59 21.80 4.28 -2.42
C SER A 59 23.13 3.85 -3.07
N GLU A 60 24.21 4.58 -2.80
CA GLU A 60 25.55 4.28 -3.33
C GLU A 60 26.03 2.86 -2.98
N ASP A 61 25.57 2.31 -1.87
CA ASP A 61 25.87 0.94 -1.44
C ASP A 61 24.96 -0.13 -2.06
N GLY A 62 24.14 0.22 -3.02
CA GLY A 62 23.27 -0.69 -3.77
C GLY A 62 22.03 -1.15 -3.00
N LYS A 63 21.51 -0.31 -2.09
CA LYS A 63 20.28 -0.61 -1.36
C LYS A 63 19.07 0.03 -2.03
N TYR A 64 17.94 -0.67 -1.95
CA TYR A 64 16.61 -0.10 -2.12
C TYR A 64 15.97 0.06 -0.74
N GLY A 65 15.64 1.30 -0.38
CA GLY A 65 15.22 1.59 0.98
C GLY A 65 16.27 1.05 1.97
N ASN A 66 15.86 0.25 2.94
CA ASN A 66 16.75 -0.39 3.91
C ASN A 66 17.25 -1.79 3.49
N LYS A 67 16.97 -2.23 2.25
CA LYS A 67 17.30 -3.57 1.76
C LYS A 67 18.59 -3.57 0.93
N LYS A 68 19.47 -4.53 1.19
CA LYS A 68 20.57 -4.88 0.28
C LYS A 68 20.03 -5.72 -0.87
N VAL A 69 19.46 -5.07 -1.85
CA VAL A 69 18.93 -5.72 -3.04
C VAL A 69 19.58 -5.04 -4.23
N SER A 70 20.27 -5.78 -5.06
CA SER A 70 20.83 -5.21 -6.27
C SER A 70 19.70 -4.85 -7.25
N ARG A 71 20.00 -3.90 -8.13
CA ARG A 71 19.09 -3.54 -9.22
C ARG A 71 18.62 -4.77 -10.01
N ASP A 72 19.56 -5.64 -10.36
CA ASP A 72 19.25 -6.84 -11.15
C ASP A 72 18.33 -7.81 -10.40
N GLN A 73 18.50 -7.94 -9.08
CA GLN A 73 17.59 -8.72 -8.25
C GLN A 73 16.16 -8.13 -8.24
N VAL A 74 16.03 -6.80 -8.09
CA VAL A 74 14.71 -6.14 -8.16
C VAL A 74 14.06 -6.36 -9.51
N LEU A 75 14.81 -6.19 -10.61
CA LEU A 75 14.31 -6.41 -11.95
C LEU A 75 13.90 -7.87 -12.18
N ALA A 76 14.72 -8.82 -11.74
CA ALA A 76 14.43 -10.24 -11.88
C ALA A 76 13.14 -10.64 -11.12
N LEU A 77 12.98 -10.17 -9.89
CA LEU A 77 11.78 -10.40 -9.08
C LEU A 77 10.54 -9.77 -9.73
N TYR A 78 10.66 -8.56 -10.25
CA TYR A 78 9.57 -7.89 -10.94
C TYR A 78 9.17 -8.61 -12.24
N GLN A 79 10.14 -9.04 -13.04
CA GLN A 79 9.89 -9.79 -14.27
C GLN A 79 9.27 -11.16 -13.97
N PHE A 80 9.75 -11.86 -12.96
CA PHE A 80 9.16 -13.12 -12.52
C PHE A 80 7.70 -12.94 -12.11
N ALA A 81 7.39 -11.96 -11.29
CA ALA A 81 6.04 -11.66 -10.85
C ALA A 81 5.12 -11.31 -12.03
N LYS A 82 5.62 -10.54 -13.00
CA LYS A 82 4.88 -10.18 -14.20
C LYS A 82 4.58 -11.39 -15.09
N GLN A 83 5.54 -12.28 -15.29
CA GLN A 83 5.39 -13.50 -16.10
C GLN A 83 4.40 -14.48 -15.48
N THR A 84 4.42 -14.63 -14.17
CA THR A 84 3.52 -15.54 -13.46
C THR A 84 2.11 -14.98 -13.29
N LYS A 85 1.84 -13.75 -13.73
CA LYS A 85 0.61 -13.00 -13.43
C LYS A 85 0.26 -13.04 -11.94
N GLY A 86 1.31 -13.17 -11.12
CA GLY A 86 1.18 -13.32 -9.67
C GLY A 86 0.80 -12.02 -8.99
N THR A 87 0.33 -12.17 -7.78
CA THR A 87 0.06 -11.04 -6.87
C THR A 87 1.34 -10.45 -6.26
N TYR A 88 2.47 -11.14 -6.42
CA TYR A 88 3.80 -10.68 -5.99
C TYR A 88 4.36 -9.67 -6.99
N THR A 89 3.74 -8.50 -7.03
CA THR A 89 4.12 -7.40 -7.92
C THR A 89 3.64 -6.07 -7.37
N PHE A 90 4.19 -5.00 -7.91
CA PHE A 90 3.84 -3.63 -7.64
C PHE A 90 2.33 -3.36 -7.69
N GLY A 91 1.83 -2.63 -6.71
CA GLY A 91 0.48 -2.07 -6.72
C GLY A 91 -0.64 -3.01 -6.31
N ASN A 92 -0.33 -4.24 -5.92
CA ASN A 92 -1.32 -5.20 -5.43
C ASN A 92 -1.53 -5.12 -3.91
N GLY A 93 -0.74 -4.33 -3.21
CA GLY A 93 -0.76 -4.29 -1.76
C GLY A 93 -0.37 -5.64 -1.16
N ASN A 94 0.72 -6.20 -1.64
CA ASN A 94 1.29 -7.44 -1.13
C ASN A 94 2.42 -7.12 -0.15
N SER A 95 2.21 -7.44 1.12
CA SER A 95 3.17 -7.13 2.18
C SER A 95 4.49 -7.87 2.04
N TYR A 96 4.49 -9.09 1.46
CA TYR A 96 5.74 -9.78 1.13
C TYR A 96 6.53 -9.02 0.08
N TYR A 97 5.87 -8.60 -1.01
CA TYR A 97 6.50 -7.80 -2.04
C TYR A 97 7.06 -6.49 -1.49
N ALA A 98 6.28 -5.76 -0.70
CA ALA A 98 6.72 -4.51 -0.08
C ALA A 98 7.92 -4.71 0.85
N CYS A 99 7.88 -5.77 1.68
CA CYS A 99 8.98 -6.13 2.56
C CYS A 99 10.25 -6.50 1.79
N ASP A 100 10.14 -7.29 0.73
CA ASP A 100 11.31 -7.83 0.02
C ASP A 100 11.92 -6.82 -0.96
N ILE A 101 11.09 -6.03 -1.63
CA ILE A 101 11.52 -5.12 -2.70
C ILE A 101 11.76 -3.70 -2.19
N GLY A 102 10.91 -3.18 -1.30
CA GLY A 102 11.01 -1.83 -0.78
C GLY A 102 10.70 -0.72 -1.80
N VAL A 103 10.06 -1.02 -2.91
CA VAL A 103 9.60 -0.05 -3.92
C VAL A 103 8.14 -0.31 -4.22
N GLY A 104 7.28 0.66 -3.97
CA GLY A 104 5.85 0.45 -4.12
C GLY A 104 5.03 1.73 -4.24
N ASN A 105 3.72 1.57 -4.34
CA ASN A 105 2.77 2.67 -4.25
C ASN A 105 2.04 2.67 -2.90
N CYS A 106 1.04 3.53 -2.76
CA CYS A 106 0.25 3.63 -1.52
C CYS A 106 -0.32 2.29 -1.05
N THR A 107 -0.74 1.39 -1.95
CA THR A 107 -1.25 0.08 -1.55
C THR A 107 -0.19 -0.79 -0.90
N ASP A 108 1.04 -0.76 -1.42
CA ASP A 108 2.15 -1.59 -0.93
C ASP A 108 2.66 -1.08 0.44
N TYR A 109 2.80 0.24 0.60
CA TYR A 109 3.19 0.87 1.87
C TYR A 109 2.23 0.49 3.00
N HIS A 110 0.94 0.74 2.79
CA HIS A 110 -0.05 0.55 3.84
C HIS A 110 -0.34 -0.92 4.12
N SER A 111 -0.21 -1.80 3.12
CA SER A 111 -0.29 -3.24 3.35
C SER A 111 0.85 -3.76 4.22
N TYR A 112 2.06 -3.26 4.00
CA TYR A 112 3.22 -3.62 4.81
C TYR A 112 3.06 -3.14 6.26
N PHE A 113 2.68 -1.88 6.45
CA PHE A 113 2.37 -1.34 7.78
C PHE A 113 1.31 -2.17 8.50
N ILE A 114 0.21 -2.53 7.82
CA ILE A 114 -0.86 -3.33 8.40
C ILE A 114 -0.38 -4.72 8.81
N SER A 115 0.47 -5.37 8.02
CA SER A 115 1.03 -6.68 8.39
C SER A 115 1.91 -6.59 9.64
N LEU A 116 2.75 -5.58 9.76
CA LEU A 116 3.56 -5.34 10.95
C LEU A 116 2.68 -5.03 12.16
N SER A 117 1.75 -4.07 12.03
CA SER A 117 0.83 -3.69 13.11
C SER A 117 0.05 -4.89 13.66
N ARG A 118 -0.56 -5.68 12.77
CA ARG A 118 -1.33 -6.87 13.18
C ARG A 118 -0.45 -7.98 13.76
N THR A 119 0.79 -8.10 13.32
CA THR A 119 1.75 -9.04 13.91
C THR A 119 2.16 -8.61 15.32
N LEU A 120 2.17 -7.31 15.58
CA LEU A 120 2.33 -6.72 16.91
C LEU A 120 1.02 -6.71 17.75
N GLU A 121 -0.02 -7.39 17.29
CA GLU A 121 -1.34 -7.42 17.93
C GLU A 121 -2.03 -6.04 18.02
N THR A 122 -1.64 -5.09 17.19
CA THR A 122 -2.32 -3.81 17.03
C THR A 122 -3.33 -3.91 15.89
N PRO A 123 -4.64 -3.71 16.13
CA PRO A 123 -5.63 -3.71 15.07
C PRO A 123 -5.30 -2.63 14.04
N ALA A 124 -5.34 -2.99 12.77
CA ALA A 124 -5.10 -2.04 11.69
C ALA A 124 -6.01 -2.35 10.50
N ARG A 125 -6.43 -1.32 9.77
CA ARG A 125 -7.33 -1.44 8.62
C ARG A 125 -6.85 -0.60 7.45
N PHE A 126 -7.24 -1.02 6.27
CA PHE A 126 -6.90 -0.41 5.01
C PHE A 126 -8.05 0.45 4.52
N HIS A 127 -7.73 1.64 4.00
CA HIS A 127 -8.68 2.55 3.38
C HIS A 127 -8.26 2.86 1.94
N MET A 128 -9.25 3.02 1.09
CA MET A 128 -9.04 3.49 -0.28
C MET A 128 -10.18 4.41 -0.68
N GLY A 129 -9.81 5.42 -1.44
CA GLY A 129 -10.75 6.42 -1.90
C GLY A 129 -10.17 7.29 -3.01
N PHE A 130 -10.73 8.48 -3.16
CA PHE A 130 -10.31 9.43 -4.16
C PHE A 130 -9.68 10.67 -3.52
N PRO A 131 -8.47 11.05 -3.94
CA PRO A 131 -7.94 12.37 -3.62
C PRO A 131 -8.69 13.39 -4.46
N ILE A 132 -9.21 14.42 -3.80
CA ILE A 132 -9.91 15.50 -4.46
C ILE A 132 -8.89 16.61 -4.74
N PRO A 133 -8.62 16.94 -6.01
CA PRO A 133 -7.71 18.02 -6.36
C PRO A 133 -8.24 19.38 -5.86
N SER A 134 -7.35 20.34 -5.70
CA SER A 134 -7.74 21.72 -5.39
C SER A 134 -8.56 22.34 -6.53
N GLY A 135 -9.57 23.17 -6.18
CA GLY A 135 -10.47 23.83 -7.11
C GLY A 135 -11.92 23.49 -6.84
N ASP A 136 -12.84 24.25 -7.48
CA ASP A 136 -14.27 24.11 -7.23
C ASP A 136 -14.89 22.89 -7.93
N GLU A 137 -14.35 22.50 -9.06
CA GLU A 137 -14.77 21.31 -9.80
C GLU A 137 -13.66 20.74 -10.68
N GLY A 138 -13.76 19.47 -11.02
CA GLY A 138 -12.77 18.85 -11.89
C GLY A 138 -12.91 17.33 -12.00
N LYS A 139 -11.89 16.72 -12.60
CA LYS A 139 -11.79 15.26 -12.74
C LYS A 139 -10.88 14.67 -11.67
N VAL A 140 -11.32 13.57 -11.09
CA VAL A 140 -10.48 12.73 -10.24
C VAL A 140 -9.64 11.81 -11.12
N LYS A 141 -8.32 11.91 -11.05
CA LYS A 141 -7.41 11.22 -11.97
C LYS A 141 -7.07 9.79 -11.55
N GLY A 142 -7.29 9.44 -10.31
CA GLY A 142 -6.95 8.11 -9.78
C GLY A 142 -7.41 7.94 -8.34
N TYR A 143 -7.05 6.82 -7.76
CA TYR A 143 -7.32 6.52 -6.35
C TYR A 143 -6.12 6.84 -5.47
N HIS A 144 -6.38 6.91 -4.18
CA HIS A 144 -5.38 6.94 -3.13
C HIS A 144 -5.79 6.01 -1.99
N CYS A 145 -4.83 5.57 -1.18
CA CYS A 145 -5.10 4.74 -0.02
C CYS A 145 -4.23 5.15 1.17
N TRP A 146 -4.71 4.82 2.35
CA TRP A 146 -4.07 5.04 3.63
C TRP A 146 -4.42 3.90 4.59
N ALA A 147 -3.92 3.94 5.79
CA ALA A 147 -4.26 2.97 6.83
C ALA A 147 -4.62 3.67 8.14
N ASP A 148 -5.32 2.95 9.00
CA ASP A 148 -5.47 3.30 10.41
C ASP A 148 -4.91 2.18 11.28
N TYR A 149 -4.44 2.54 12.47
CA TYR A 149 -4.21 1.62 13.58
C TYR A 149 -5.02 2.04 14.80
N TYR A 150 -5.33 1.10 15.66
CA TYR A 150 -6.19 1.33 16.82
C TYR A 150 -5.38 1.44 18.09
N VAL A 151 -5.66 2.46 18.88
CA VAL A 151 -5.11 2.67 20.22
C VAL A 151 -6.22 2.55 21.25
N ASP A 152 -6.03 1.69 22.24
CA ASP A 152 -7.02 1.49 23.29
C ASP A 152 -7.28 2.80 24.06
N GLY A 153 -8.56 3.15 24.14
CA GLY A 153 -9.01 4.38 24.80
C GLY A 153 -8.98 5.64 23.93
N GLU A 154 -8.28 5.63 22.78
CA GLU A 154 -8.19 6.77 21.87
C GLU A 154 -8.93 6.55 20.55
N GLY A 155 -8.98 5.30 20.07
CA GLY A 155 -9.66 4.95 18.83
C GLY A 155 -8.72 4.74 17.65
N TRP A 156 -9.19 5.05 16.44
CA TRP A 156 -8.46 4.87 15.21
C TRP A 156 -7.59 6.08 14.87
N HIS A 157 -6.31 5.83 14.62
CA HIS A 157 -5.32 6.83 14.24
C HIS A 157 -4.90 6.59 12.79
N PRO A 158 -5.13 7.55 11.89
CA PRO A 158 -4.77 7.40 10.49
C PRO A 158 -3.27 7.61 10.26
N VAL A 159 -2.76 6.93 9.23
CA VAL A 159 -1.40 7.14 8.73
C VAL A 159 -1.40 7.15 7.21
N ASP A 160 -0.62 8.08 6.61
CA ASP A 160 -0.35 8.08 5.18
C ASP A 160 1.15 8.10 4.90
N ILE A 161 1.74 6.93 4.96
CA ILE A 161 3.17 6.74 4.81
C ILE A 161 3.64 7.12 3.41
N SER A 162 2.81 6.87 2.40
CA SER A 162 3.15 7.15 1.01
C SER A 162 3.17 8.63 0.66
N GLU A 163 2.30 9.45 1.28
CA GLU A 163 2.38 10.91 1.13
C GLU A 163 3.54 11.48 1.94
N ALA A 164 3.82 10.94 3.11
CA ALA A 164 5.01 11.30 3.89
C ALA A 164 6.31 11.00 3.14
N ASP A 165 6.35 9.92 2.34
CA ASP A 165 7.52 9.62 1.51
C ASP A 165 7.70 10.61 0.36
N LYS A 166 6.61 11.06 -0.25
CA LYS A 166 6.64 12.09 -1.31
C LYS A 166 7.04 13.46 -0.78
N ASP A 167 6.66 13.78 0.46
CA ASP A 167 7.00 15.04 1.13
C ASP A 167 7.45 14.79 2.57
N LYS A 168 8.75 14.57 2.73
CA LYS A 168 9.37 14.29 4.04
C LYS A 168 9.14 15.39 5.09
N SER A 169 8.83 16.62 4.67
CA SER A 169 8.53 17.72 5.60
C SER A 169 7.19 17.51 6.33
N LYS A 170 6.33 16.66 5.79
CA LYS A 170 5.01 16.31 6.34
C LYS A 170 4.97 14.96 7.06
N LYS A 171 6.13 14.33 7.33
CA LYS A 171 6.16 13.01 7.97
C LYS A 171 5.38 12.97 9.28
N ASP A 172 5.55 13.99 10.13
CA ASP A 172 4.87 14.04 11.43
C ASP A 172 3.37 14.38 11.29
N TYR A 173 2.99 15.11 10.25
CA TYR A 173 1.59 15.39 9.92
C TYR A 173 0.83 14.11 9.50
N PHE A 174 1.43 13.28 8.66
CA PHE A 174 0.79 12.06 8.16
C PHE A 174 0.88 10.88 9.14
N PHE A 175 1.39 11.08 10.33
CA PHE A 175 1.25 10.19 11.46
C PHE A 175 0.16 10.73 12.41
N GLY A 176 -1.03 10.19 12.34
CA GLY A 176 -2.21 10.61 13.10
C GLY A 176 -3.16 11.54 12.34
N THR A 177 -2.81 11.98 11.12
CA THR A 177 -3.67 12.85 10.32
C THR A 177 -3.67 12.46 8.85
N VAL A 178 -4.83 12.58 8.22
CA VAL A 178 -4.97 12.60 6.76
C VAL A 178 -5.68 13.89 6.38
N ASP A 179 -5.35 14.46 5.21
CA ASP A 179 -5.96 15.72 4.80
C ASP A 179 -7.44 15.55 4.39
N GLU A 180 -8.18 16.65 4.45
CA GLU A 180 -9.61 16.71 4.17
C GLU A 180 -9.97 16.49 2.70
N SER A 181 -8.99 16.54 1.81
CA SER A 181 -9.19 16.38 0.37
C SER A 181 -9.34 14.89 -0.04
N ARG A 182 -9.91 14.06 0.81
CA ARG A 182 -10.08 12.63 0.57
C ARG A 182 -11.51 12.18 0.76
N VAL A 183 -12.03 11.50 -0.24
CA VAL A 183 -13.32 10.82 -0.17
C VAL A 183 -13.07 9.34 -0.02
N GLU A 184 -13.35 8.79 1.17
CA GLU A 184 -13.27 7.36 1.41
C GLU A 184 -14.37 6.62 0.64
N MET A 185 -14.00 5.56 -0.05
CA MET A 185 -14.89 4.71 -0.82
C MET A 185 -14.96 3.29 -0.25
N MET A 186 -13.93 2.84 0.42
CA MET A 186 -13.88 1.50 1.01
C MET A 186 -12.97 1.43 2.23
N THR A 187 -13.37 0.60 3.19
CA THR A 187 -12.55 0.18 4.33
C THR A 187 -12.41 -1.34 4.34
N GLY A 188 -11.18 -1.83 4.42
CA GLY A 188 -10.89 -3.26 4.42
C GLY A 188 -10.36 -3.76 3.09
N ARG A 189 -10.32 -5.09 2.94
CA ARG A 189 -9.76 -5.80 1.78
C ARG A 189 -10.42 -7.16 1.63
N ASP A 190 -10.14 -7.82 0.50
CA ASP A 190 -10.58 -9.19 0.23
C ASP A 190 -12.10 -9.38 0.32
N PHE A 191 -12.83 -8.46 -0.33
CA PHE A 191 -14.30 -8.43 -0.33
C PHE A 191 -14.89 -9.66 -1.01
N VAL A 192 -15.93 -10.19 -0.43
CA VAL A 192 -16.83 -11.12 -1.08
C VAL A 192 -18.04 -10.30 -1.53
N LEU A 193 -18.27 -10.24 -2.83
CA LEU A 193 -19.40 -9.51 -3.41
C LEU A 193 -20.48 -10.51 -3.78
N ASP A 194 -21.72 -10.19 -3.42
CA ASP A 194 -22.87 -10.98 -3.80
C ASP A 194 -23.00 -11.02 -5.33
N GLU A 195 -23.36 -12.17 -5.87
CA GLU A 195 -23.54 -12.40 -7.30
C GLU A 195 -22.29 -12.17 -8.19
N TYR A 196 -21.11 -11.94 -7.60
CA TYR A 196 -19.86 -11.81 -8.34
C TYR A 196 -19.11 -13.14 -8.42
N ASN A 197 -18.90 -13.65 -9.64
CA ASN A 197 -18.28 -14.96 -9.89
C ASN A 197 -16.75 -14.94 -9.91
N GLY A 198 -16.13 -13.77 -9.95
CA GLY A 198 -14.66 -13.61 -9.97
C GLY A 198 -13.94 -13.91 -8.65
N GLY A 199 -14.67 -14.31 -7.60
CA GLY A 199 -14.12 -14.62 -6.28
C GLY A 199 -13.88 -13.38 -5.42
N LYS A 200 -12.92 -13.46 -4.50
CA LYS A 200 -12.61 -12.34 -3.61
C LYS A 200 -11.96 -11.19 -4.35
N VAL A 201 -12.48 -9.99 -4.15
CA VAL A 201 -11.94 -8.74 -4.68
C VAL A 201 -10.98 -8.13 -3.65
N ASN A 202 -9.70 -8.11 -3.97
CA ASN A 202 -8.67 -7.60 -3.07
C ASN A 202 -8.89 -6.12 -2.71
N LEU A 203 -9.11 -5.28 -3.72
CA LEU A 203 -9.35 -3.84 -3.60
C LEU A 203 -10.54 -3.47 -4.48
N PHE A 204 -11.54 -2.81 -3.90
CA PHE A 204 -12.78 -2.48 -4.60
C PHE A 204 -12.99 -0.97 -4.67
N ILE A 205 -12.30 -0.31 -5.59
CA ILE A 205 -12.39 1.14 -5.81
C ILE A 205 -13.08 1.49 -7.13
N TYR A 206 -13.06 0.59 -8.09
CA TYR A 206 -13.64 0.78 -9.41
C TYR A 206 -14.77 -0.20 -9.67
N PRO A 207 -15.75 0.16 -10.53
CA PRO A 207 -16.78 -0.78 -10.95
C PRO A 207 -16.18 -2.08 -11.51
N LEU A 208 -16.85 -3.18 -11.24
CA LEU A 208 -16.56 -4.46 -11.85
C LEU A 208 -17.64 -4.79 -12.88
N LEU A 209 -17.25 -5.32 -14.01
CA LEU A 209 -18.16 -5.75 -15.07
C LEU A 209 -18.00 -7.25 -15.31
N GLU A 210 -19.12 -7.96 -15.29
CA GLU A 210 -19.21 -9.34 -15.78
C GLU A 210 -20.14 -9.43 -16.97
N ILE A 211 -19.76 -10.20 -17.94
CA ILE A 211 -20.57 -10.52 -19.12
C ILE A 211 -20.60 -12.04 -19.27
N GLY A 212 -21.75 -12.65 -19.05
CA GLY A 212 -21.91 -14.11 -19.08
C GLY A 212 -20.97 -14.80 -18.10
N ASP A 213 -20.99 -14.41 -16.84
CA ASP A 213 -20.20 -14.95 -15.72
C ASP A 213 -18.66 -14.81 -15.87
N LYS A 214 -18.20 -13.90 -16.73
CA LYS A 214 -16.77 -13.62 -16.93
C LYS A 214 -16.48 -12.14 -16.70
N SER A 215 -15.45 -11.85 -15.91
CA SER A 215 -14.97 -10.50 -15.76
C SER A 215 -14.54 -9.89 -17.09
N SER A 216 -14.88 -8.64 -17.31
CA SER A 216 -14.58 -7.90 -18.54
C SER A 216 -14.04 -6.52 -18.22
N ASP A 217 -12.98 -6.13 -18.92
CA ASP A 217 -12.41 -4.79 -18.88
C ASP A 217 -12.94 -3.88 -20.01
N SER A 218 -13.94 -4.35 -20.77
CA SER A 218 -14.55 -3.64 -21.91
C SER A 218 -15.50 -2.53 -21.46
N TYR A 219 -15.03 -1.64 -20.59
CA TYR A 219 -15.78 -0.46 -20.17
C TYR A 219 -14.84 0.72 -19.93
N SER A 220 -15.42 1.93 -19.95
CA SER A 220 -14.71 3.13 -19.53
C SER A 220 -15.33 3.70 -18.27
N LYS A 221 -14.54 4.40 -17.47
CA LYS A 221 -14.98 5.06 -16.25
C LYS A 221 -14.42 6.47 -16.16
N SER A 222 -15.18 7.35 -15.57
CA SER A 222 -14.76 8.73 -15.29
C SER A 222 -15.38 9.17 -13.97
N PHE A 223 -14.57 9.82 -13.13
CA PHE A 223 -15.00 10.39 -11.87
C PHE A 223 -14.74 11.89 -11.91
N SER A 224 -15.67 12.65 -11.42
CA SER A 224 -15.55 14.10 -11.27
C SER A 224 -16.04 14.54 -9.90
N TYR A 225 -15.62 15.70 -9.48
CA TYR A 225 -16.04 16.32 -8.23
C TYR A 225 -16.53 17.75 -8.49
N LYS A 226 -17.36 18.22 -7.59
CA LYS A 226 -17.80 19.61 -7.50
C LYS A 226 -18.00 19.94 -6.03
N ASN A 227 -17.38 21.04 -5.58
CA ASN A 227 -17.61 21.58 -4.23
C ASN A 227 -19.03 22.16 -4.16
N LEU A 228 -19.67 22.01 -3.01
CA LEU A 228 -21.01 22.49 -2.73
C LEU A 228 -20.99 23.91 -2.13
#